data_cceb5ca28de3b55eb7ef06077a0e321b
#
_entry.id   cceb5ca28de3b55eb7ef06077a0e321b
#
_cell.length_a   1.000
_cell.length_b   1.000
_cell.length_c   1.000
_cell.angle_alpha   90.00
_cell.angle_beta   90.00
_cell.angle_gamma   90.00
#
_symmetry.space_group_name_H-M   'P 1'
#
loop_
_entity.id
_entity.type
_entity.pdbx_description
1 polymer ?
#
loop_
_entity_poly.entity_id
_entity_poly.type
_entity_poly.pdbx_seq_one_letter_code
_entity_poly.pdbx_strand_id
1 'polypeptide(L)'
;MADRLDPILPGSYLGILGGGQLGRMFTHAAQAMGYKVCVLDPDLNSPAGAVAEKHIQADYVDHAALKEMASICQAVSTEFENVPAQALDELEALGVYVAPTSSGVSVAQNRVAEKKFLATWKDEAGIGPAPHLVIEHDSDITHVPDDLFPGILKTARMGYDGKGQVTVHTREELSQAWEKFNRVICVLEKRMDLDFEVSALVVRGHDDQVVAYPVAENIHKSGILHTTTVPAPSISSAQEKKIVEAAKAIIRRLDYVGVLCVEFFVLKSGDIVANEIAPRPHNSGHYTQNACVTSQFEQQVRAMARIPLGSTELVQSTIMLNKIGRAHV
;
A
#
# COMPACT_ATOMS: atom_id res chain seq x y z
N MET A 1 -14.78 21.44 16.52
CA MET A 1 -15.27 20.06 16.74
C MET A 1 -15.48 19.50 15.34
N ALA A 2 -14.66 18.53 14.90
CA ALA A 2 -14.95 17.87 13.64
C ALA A 2 -16.31 17.19 13.77
N ASP A 3 -17.20 17.42 12.82
CA ASP A 3 -18.48 16.71 12.75
C ASP A 3 -18.15 15.20 12.76
N ARG A 4 -18.50 14.52 13.84
CA ARG A 4 -18.40 13.05 13.90
C ARG A 4 -19.44 12.53 12.94
N LEU A 5 -18.99 12.11 11.78
CA LEU A 5 -19.83 11.40 10.82
C LEU A 5 -20.39 10.14 11.50
N ASP A 6 -21.68 9.90 11.37
CA ASP A 6 -22.33 8.73 11.96
C ASP A 6 -21.72 7.43 11.42
N PRO A 7 -21.62 6.37 12.25
CA PRO A 7 -21.19 5.06 11.80
C PRO A 7 -22.10 4.51 10.69
N ILE A 8 -21.51 3.87 9.72
CA ILE A 8 -22.25 3.11 8.70
C ILE A 8 -22.66 1.78 9.33
N LEU A 9 -23.95 1.49 9.34
CA LEU A 9 -24.50 0.30 10.00
C LEU A 9 -24.46 -0.94 9.09
N PRO A 10 -24.37 -2.16 9.64
CA PRO A 10 -24.54 -3.40 8.88
C PRO A 10 -25.84 -3.41 8.06
N GLY A 11 -25.82 -4.09 6.93
CA GLY A 11 -26.87 -4.05 5.91
C GLY A 11 -26.63 -3.00 4.82
N SER A 12 -25.76 -2.01 5.09
CA SER A 12 -25.34 -1.01 4.10
C SER A 12 -24.34 -1.62 3.09
N TYR A 13 -24.22 -0.95 1.92
CA TYR A 13 -23.21 -1.29 0.93
C TYR A 13 -21.91 -0.53 1.17
N LEU A 14 -20.80 -1.27 1.14
CA LEU A 14 -19.44 -0.74 1.01
C LEU A 14 -18.94 -1.03 -0.41
N GLY A 15 -18.33 -0.03 -1.04
CA GLY A 15 -17.78 -0.15 -2.39
C GLY A 15 -16.29 -0.45 -2.39
N ILE A 16 -15.82 -1.18 -3.40
CA ILE A 16 -14.40 -1.37 -3.64
C ILE A 16 -14.09 -1.24 -5.12
N LEU A 17 -13.10 -0.40 -5.44
CA LEU A 17 -12.52 -0.28 -6.77
C LEU A 17 -11.40 -1.30 -6.90
N GLY A 18 -11.55 -2.22 -7.84
CA GLY A 18 -10.68 -3.36 -8.02
C GLY A 18 -11.30 -4.65 -7.51
N GLY A 19 -11.28 -5.66 -8.36
CA GLY A 19 -11.92 -6.95 -8.14
C GLY A 19 -10.96 -8.11 -7.92
N GLY A 20 -9.68 -7.83 -7.61
CA GLY A 20 -8.66 -8.84 -7.44
C GLY A 20 -8.76 -9.62 -6.12
N GLN A 21 -7.65 -10.22 -5.73
CA GLN A 21 -7.61 -11.11 -4.57
C GLN A 21 -7.78 -10.35 -3.25
N LEU A 22 -7.20 -9.16 -3.12
CA LEU A 22 -7.34 -8.33 -1.92
C LEU A 22 -8.80 -7.87 -1.77
N GLY A 23 -9.44 -7.45 -2.87
CA GLY A 23 -10.86 -7.11 -2.90
C GLY A 23 -11.75 -8.28 -2.49
N ARG A 24 -11.42 -9.50 -2.89
CA ARG A 24 -12.13 -10.70 -2.43
C ARG A 24 -12.00 -10.92 -0.92
N MET A 25 -10.80 -10.79 -0.38
CA MET A 25 -10.57 -10.92 1.08
C MET A 25 -11.28 -9.82 1.86
N PHE A 26 -11.26 -8.59 1.35
CA PHE A 26 -12.05 -7.48 1.90
C PHE A 26 -13.56 -7.81 1.88
N THR A 27 -14.07 -8.30 0.75
CA THR A 27 -15.49 -8.67 0.60
C THR A 27 -15.91 -9.70 1.66
N HIS A 28 -15.11 -10.74 1.87
CA HIS A 28 -15.41 -11.74 2.91
C HIS A 28 -15.41 -11.13 4.32
N ALA A 29 -14.46 -10.23 4.63
CA ALA A 29 -14.42 -9.55 5.92
C ALA A 29 -15.65 -8.63 6.11
N ALA A 30 -16.04 -7.87 5.09
CA ALA A 30 -17.21 -7.01 5.14
C ALA A 30 -18.50 -7.81 5.32
N GLN A 31 -18.67 -8.90 4.57
CA GLN A 31 -19.83 -9.79 4.68
C GLN A 31 -19.91 -10.45 6.08
N ALA A 32 -18.78 -10.88 6.65
CA ALA A 32 -18.73 -11.44 8.01
C ALA A 32 -19.18 -10.42 9.08
N MET A 33 -19.02 -9.12 8.81
CA MET A 33 -19.49 -8.02 9.66
C MET A 33 -20.92 -7.54 9.30
N GLY A 34 -21.59 -8.22 8.34
CA GLY A 34 -22.98 -7.92 7.96
C GLY A 34 -23.13 -6.80 6.92
N TYR A 35 -22.06 -6.34 6.28
CA TYR A 35 -22.12 -5.39 5.16
C TYR A 35 -22.30 -6.12 3.84
N LYS A 36 -22.90 -5.43 2.89
CA LYS A 36 -22.95 -5.82 1.48
C LYS A 36 -21.80 -5.15 0.74
N VAL A 37 -21.31 -5.79 -0.31
CA VAL A 37 -20.20 -5.24 -1.09
C VAL A 37 -20.61 -5.02 -2.54
N CYS A 38 -20.24 -3.84 -3.07
CA CYS A 38 -20.31 -3.50 -4.47
C CYS A 38 -18.88 -3.38 -5.02
N VAL A 39 -18.54 -4.21 -6.00
CA VAL A 39 -17.24 -4.19 -6.68
C VAL A 39 -17.37 -3.47 -8.01
N LEU A 40 -16.44 -2.58 -8.35
CA LEU A 40 -16.26 -2.06 -9.69
C LEU A 40 -14.95 -2.60 -10.24
N ASP A 41 -15.01 -3.37 -11.31
CA ASP A 41 -13.84 -3.97 -11.97
C ASP A 41 -14.16 -4.31 -13.43
N PRO A 42 -13.26 -4.03 -14.39
CA PRO A 42 -13.51 -4.35 -15.81
C PRO A 42 -13.53 -5.86 -16.11
N ASP A 43 -12.87 -6.70 -15.30
CA ASP A 43 -12.87 -8.14 -15.50
C ASP A 43 -14.14 -8.77 -14.94
N LEU A 44 -15.00 -9.30 -15.83
CA LEU A 44 -16.23 -10.00 -15.47
C LEU A 44 -15.96 -11.18 -14.51
N ASN A 45 -14.80 -11.81 -14.62
CA ASN A 45 -14.38 -12.96 -13.82
C ASN A 45 -13.52 -12.56 -12.62
N SER A 46 -13.58 -11.30 -12.19
CA SER A 46 -12.77 -10.83 -11.07
C SER A 46 -13.05 -11.61 -9.80
N PRO A 47 -12.00 -11.96 -9.00
CA PRO A 47 -12.16 -12.75 -7.78
C PRO A 47 -13.12 -12.14 -6.75
N ALA A 48 -13.14 -10.83 -6.60
CA ALA A 48 -14.06 -10.14 -5.69
C ALA A 48 -15.47 -10.02 -6.28
N GLY A 49 -15.59 -9.74 -7.58
CA GLY A 49 -16.87 -9.68 -8.27
C GLY A 49 -17.66 -10.99 -8.18
N ALA A 50 -16.95 -12.13 -8.16
CA ALA A 50 -17.57 -13.46 -8.03
C ALA A 50 -18.24 -13.73 -6.67
N VAL A 51 -17.93 -12.92 -5.61
CA VAL A 51 -18.44 -13.13 -4.25
C VAL A 51 -19.17 -11.92 -3.68
N ALA A 52 -19.15 -10.79 -4.36
CA ALA A 52 -19.84 -9.58 -3.97
C ALA A 52 -21.35 -9.66 -4.27
N GLU A 53 -22.16 -8.90 -3.51
CA GLU A 53 -23.60 -8.75 -3.77
C GLU A 53 -23.87 -8.01 -5.07
N LYS A 54 -22.94 -7.15 -5.49
CA LYS A 54 -23.02 -6.44 -6.75
C LYS A 54 -21.66 -6.29 -7.40
N HIS A 55 -21.59 -6.59 -8.69
CA HIS A 55 -20.44 -6.33 -9.53
C HIS A 55 -20.85 -5.36 -10.65
N ILE A 56 -20.20 -4.20 -10.71
CA ILE A 56 -20.31 -3.24 -11.81
C ILE A 56 -19.13 -3.50 -12.74
N GLN A 57 -19.41 -4.05 -13.92
CA GLN A 57 -18.38 -4.34 -14.91
C GLN A 57 -18.14 -3.10 -15.78
N ALA A 58 -17.12 -2.32 -15.44
CA ALA A 58 -16.74 -1.12 -16.18
C ALA A 58 -15.28 -0.73 -15.88
N ASP A 59 -14.74 0.19 -16.67
CA ASP A 59 -13.45 0.83 -16.37
C ASP A 59 -13.57 1.68 -15.10
N TYR A 60 -12.47 1.81 -14.35
CA TYR A 60 -12.44 2.56 -13.09
C TYR A 60 -12.78 4.05 -13.22
N VAL A 61 -12.64 4.62 -14.41
CA VAL A 61 -12.96 6.03 -14.70
C VAL A 61 -14.27 6.20 -15.48
N ASP A 62 -15.08 5.15 -15.62
CA ASP A 62 -16.39 5.24 -16.25
C ASP A 62 -17.35 6.03 -15.35
N HIS A 63 -17.73 7.23 -15.80
CA HIS A 63 -18.58 8.14 -15.04
C HIS A 63 -19.95 7.55 -14.67
N ALA A 64 -20.57 6.75 -15.58
CA ALA A 64 -21.87 6.15 -15.32
C ALA A 64 -21.75 5.05 -14.25
N ALA A 65 -20.70 4.26 -14.29
CA ALA A 65 -20.40 3.23 -13.31
C ALA A 65 -20.07 3.83 -11.93
N LEU A 66 -19.26 4.88 -11.86
CA LEU A 66 -18.97 5.59 -10.62
C LEU A 66 -20.25 6.22 -10.01
N LYS A 67 -21.10 6.81 -10.84
CA LYS A 67 -22.40 7.34 -10.39
C LYS A 67 -23.34 6.24 -9.89
N GLU A 68 -23.37 5.08 -10.55
CA GLU A 68 -24.11 3.91 -10.09
C GLU A 68 -23.57 3.44 -8.72
N MET A 69 -22.27 3.27 -8.59
CA MET A 69 -21.63 2.90 -7.31
C MET A 69 -21.95 3.91 -6.22
N ALA A 70 -21.86 5.21 -6.49
CA ALA A 70 -22.17 6.29 -5.55
C ALA A 70 -23.62 6.26 -5.08
N SER A 71 -24.57 5.84 -5.94
CA SER A 71 -25.98 5.74 -5.58
C SER A 71 -26.28 4.58 -4.61
N ILE A 72 -25.38 3.63 -4.48
CA ILE A 72 -25.56 2.39 -3.71
C ILE A 72 -24.72 2.40 -2.44
N CYS A 73 -23.44 2.82 -2.53
CA CYS A 73 -22.46 2.67 -1.47
C CYS A 73 -22.43 3.88 -0.54
N GLN A 74 -22.32 3.62 0.77
CA GLN A 74 -22.10 4.66 1.78
C GLN A 74 -20.64 5.02 1.95
N ALA A 75 -19.73 4.09 1.64
CA ALA A 75 -18.28 4.32 1.61
C ALA A 75 -17.65 3.51 0.50
N VAL A 76 -16.53 4.01 -0.05
CA VAL A 76 -15.77 3.33 -1.10
C VAL A 76 -14.29 3.32 -0.76
N SER A 77 -13.62 2.21 -1.10
CA SER A 77 -12.17 2.02 -0.99
C SER A 77 -11.58 1.51 -2.30
N THR A 78 -10.26 1.36 -2.34
CA THR A 78 -9.54 0.71 -3.43
C THR A 78 -8.79 -0.52 -2.93
N GLU A 79 -8.67 -1.56 -3.78
CA GLU A 79 -7.93 -2.77 -3.40
C GLU A 79 -6.46 -2.74 -3.82
N PHE A 80 -6.09 -1.93 -4.81
CA PHE A 80 -4.72 -1.87 -5.30
C PHE A 80 -4.32 -0.45 -5.73
N GLU A 81 -3.02 -0.20 -5.74
CA GLU A 81 -2.45 1.13 -5.92
C GLU A 81 -2.66 1.75 -7.29
N ASN A 82 -2.97 0.97 -8.34
CA ASN A 82 -3.07 1.49 -9.71
C ASN A 82 -4.49 1.90 -10.13
N VAL A 83 -5.48 1.85 -9.23
CA VAL A 83 -6.78 2.49 -9.48
C VAL A 83 -6.54 3.99 -9.61
N PRO A 84 -6.95 4.64 -10.72
CA PRO A 84 -6.73 6.07 -10.91
C PRO A 84 -7.31 6.89 -9.76
N ALA A 85 -6.49 7.74 -9.12
CA ALA A 85 -6.93 8.57 -7.99
C ALA A 85 -8.13 9.46 -8.33
N GLN A 86 -8.27 9.86 -9.61
CA GLN A 86 -9.44 10.62 -10.09
C GLN A 86 -10.77 9.87 -9.90
N ALA A 87 -10.79 8.54 -9.87
CA ALA A 87 -12.02 7.80 -9.59
C ALA A 87 -12.48 8.04 -8.15
N LEU A 88 -11.53 8.16 -7.22
CA LEU A 88 -11.82 8.50 -5.83
C LEU A 88 -12.29 9.96 -5.69
N ASP A 89 -11.64 10.91 -6.40
CA ASP A 89 -12.06 12.33 -6.44
C ASP A 89 -13.50 12.45 -6.95
N GLU A 90 -13.86 11.71 -7.99
CA GLU A 90 -15.21 11.72 -8.56
C GLU A 90 -16.24 11.16 -7.60
N LEU A 91 -15.93 10.06 -6.90
CA LEU A 91 -16.81 9.49 -5.88
C LEU A 91 -17.03 10.46 -4.71
N GLU A 92 -15.98 11.16 -4.26
CA GLU A 92 -16.11 12.22 -3.25
C GLU A 92 -17.00 13.37 -3.75
N ALA A 93 -16.81 13.80 -5.00
CA ALA A 93 -17.66 14.85 -5.61
C ALA A 93 -19.11 14.42 -5.75
N LEU A 94 -19.39 13.11 -5.86
CA LEU A 94 -20.73 12.53 -5.85
C LEU A 94 -21.31 12.35 -4.42
N GLY A 95 -20.55 12.72 -3.38
CA GLY A 95 -20.99 12.72 -1.98
C GLY A 95 -20.76 11.41 -1.24
N VAL A 96 -19.98 10.49 -1.78
CA VAL A 96 -19.62 9.22 -1.12
C VAL A 96 -18.42 9.43 -0.20
N TYR A 97 -18.46 8.84 0.98
CA TYR A 97 -17.28 8.77 1.84
C TYR A 97 -16.20 7.85 1.22
N VAL A 98 -15.01 8.38 1.00
CA VAL A 98 -13.90 7.63 0.40
C VAL A 98 -12.81 7.42 1.44
N ALA A 99 -12.36 6.18 1.63
CA ALA A 99 -11.30 5.80 2.55
C ALA A 99 -10.45 4.67 1.96
N PRO A 100 -9.24 4.97 1.50
CA PRO A 100 -8.47 6.22 1.66
C PRO A 100 -8.89 7.34 0.70
N THR A 101 -8.47 8.58 1.02
CA THR A 101 -8.63 9.74 0.15
C THR A 101 -7.77 9.63 -1.10
N SER A 102 -8.18 10.28 -2.19
CA SER A 102 -7.42 10.31 -3.46
C SER A 102 -6.01 10.86 -3.28
N SER A 103 -5.83 11.86 -2.41
CA SER A 103 -4.51 12.47 -2.13
C SER A 103 -3.53 11.46 -1.53
N GLY A 104 -3.96 10.63 -0.56
CA GLY A 104 -3.14 9.59 0.04
C GLY A 104 -2.73 8.51 -0.96
N VAL A 105 -3.67 8.10 -1.82
CA VAL A 105 -3.40 7.11 -2.88
C VAL A 105 -2.47 7.67 -3.96
N SER A 106 -2.66 8.92 -4.38
CA SER A 106 -1.88 9.54 -5.44
C SER A 106 -0.38 9.66 -5.11
N VAL A 107 -0.05 9.88 -3.83
CA VAL A 107 1.36 9.90 -3.37
C VAL A 107 2.00 8.54 -3.59
N ALA A 108 1.35 7.45 -3.19
CA ALA A 108 1.89 6.10 -3.33
C ALA A 108 1.91 5.60 -4.80
N GLN A 109 1.02 6.12 -5.66
CA GLN A 109 0.99 5.78 -7.10
C GLN A 109 2.17 6.32 -7.90
N ASN A 110 2.90 7.29 -7.36
CA ASN A 110 3.99 7.95 -8.07
C ASN A 110 5.25 7.96 -7.21
N ARG A 111 6.23 7.16 -7.59
CA ARG A 111 7.49 7.01 -6.85
C ARG A 111 8.23 8.34 -6.63
N VAL A 112 8.12 9.29 -7.55
CA VAL A 112 8.69 10.64 -7.36
C VAL A 112 7.97 11.37 -6.24
N ALA A 113 6.64 11.34 -6.23
CA ALA A 113 5.83 11.96 -5.17
C ALA A 113 6.06 11.27 -3.82
N GLU A 114 6.12 9.94 -3.81
CA GLU A 114 6.39 9.13 -2.62
C GLU A 114 7.77 9.44 -2.01
N LYS A 115 8.83 9.44 -2.82
CA LYS A 115 10.18 9.78 -2.34
C LYS A 115 10.27 11.21 -1.83
N LYS A 116 9.64 12.15 -2.53
CA LYS A 116 9.54 13.55 -2.07
C LYS A 116 8.81 13.66 -0.74
N PHE A 117 7.68 12.96 -0.59
CA PHE A 117 6.92 12.91 0.65
C PHE A 117 7.77 12.35 1.80
N LEU A 118 8.38 11.17 1.62
CA LEU A 118 9.22 10.53 2.63
C LEU A 118 10.43 11.40 3.00
N ALA A 119 11.05 12.08 2.04
CA ALA A 119 12.16 12.99 2.30
C ALA A 119 11.73 14.26 3.07
N THR A 120 10.54 14.79 2.79
CA THR A 120 9.99 15.98 3.47
C THR A 120 9.73 15.70 4.95
N TRP A 121 9.24 14.52 5.27
CA TRP A 121 8.82 14.15 6.63
C TRP A 121 9.84 13.31 7.40
N LYS A 122 11.04 13.10 6.84
CA LYS A 122 12.08 12.24 7.44
C LYS A 122 12.44 12.61 8.87
N ASP A 123 12.50 13.89 9.19
CA ASP A 123 12.91 14.36 10.52
C ASP A 123 11.83 14.09 11.57
N GLU A 124 10.57 14.17 11.19
CA GLU A 124 9.44 13.83 12.06
C GLU A 124 9.24 12.30 12.17
N ALA A 125 9.30 11.59 11.05
CA ALA A 125 9.20 10.13 11.03
C ALA A 125 10.43 9.44 11.63
N GLY A 126 11.56 10.14 11.72
CA GLY A 126 12.85 9.59 12.18
C GLY A 126 13.49 8.62 11.19
N ILE A 127 12.87 8.37 10.03
CA ILE A 127 13.34 7.50 8.96
C ILE A 127 13.02 8.17 7.63
N GLY A 128 13.99 8.22 6.72
CA GLY A 128 13.82 8.74 5.35
C GLY A 128 13.98 7.68 4.28
N PRO A 129 13.77 8.04 3.01
CA PRO A 129 14.03 7.16 1.88
C PRO A 129 15.54 6.99 1.62
N ALA A 130 15.90 5.99 0.82
CA ALA A 130 17.25 5.86 0.28
C ALA A 130 17.66 7.13 -0.49
N PRO A 131 18.96 7.48 -0.56
CA PRO A 131 19.43 8.54 -1.45
C PRO A 131 18.96 8.25 -2.89
N HIS A 132 18.42 9.25 -3.55
CA HIS A 132 17.80 9.08 -4.87
C HIS A 132 17.88 10.36 -5.71
N LEU A 133 17.70 10.20 -7.01
CA LEU A 133 17.58 11.28 -8.00
C LEU A 133 16.47 10.93 -8.99
N VAL A 134 15.71 11.94 -9.40
CA VAL A 134 14.72 11.80 -10.47
C VAL A 134 15.42 11.92 -11.82
N ILE A 135 15.09 11.06 -12.77
CA ILE A 135 15.58 11.05 -14.14
C ILE A 135 14.42 11.33 -15.08
N GLU A 136 14.39 12.54 -15.63
CA GLU A 136 13.38 13.03 -16.60
C GLU A 136 14.00 13.46 -17.92
N HIS A 137 15.28 13.89 -17.89
CA HIS A 137 16.01 14.44 -19.04
C HIS A 137 17.42 13.84 -19.14
N ASP A 138 18.01 13.85 -20.32
CA ASP A 138 19.40 13.41 -20.55
C ASP A 138 20.41 14.18 -19.65
N SER A 139 20.12 15.45 -19.36
CA SER A 139 20.94 16.26 -18.46
C SER A 139 21.00 15.69 -17.03
N ASP A 140 19.94 15.03 -16.55
CA ASP A 140 19.91 14.50 -15.19
C ASP A 140 20.94 13.40 -15.02
N ILE A 141 21.11 12.57 -16.06
CA ILE A 141 22.11 11.48 -16.06
C ILE A 141 23.53 12.02 -15.86
N THR A 142 23.86 13.15 -16.46
CA THR A 142 25.18 13.77 -16.34
C THR A 142 25.46 14.32 -14.95
N HIS A 143 24.40 14.66 -14.20
CA HIS A 143 24.48 15.24 -12.85
C HIS A 143 24.33 14.19 -11.73
N VAL A 144 24.13 12.90 -12.06
CA VAL A 144 24.07 11.84 -11.04
C VAL A 144 25.38 11.80 -10.25
N PRO A 145 25.33 11.93 -8.90
CA PRO A 145 26.51 11.75 -8.06
C PRO A 145 27.04 10.32 -8.15
N ASP A 146 28.40 10.15 -8.15
CA ASP A 146 29.04 8.84 -8.29
C ASP A 146 28.68 7.89 -7.14
N ASP A 147 28.39 8.41 -5.96
CA ASP A 147 28.00 7.65 -4.78
C ASP A 147 26.59 7.07 -4.83
N LEU A 148 25.78 7.42 -5.84
CA LEU A 148 24.52 6.74 -6.14
C LEU A 148 24.71 5.42 -6.88
N PHE A 149 25.92 5.13 -7.39
CA PHE A 149 26.23 3.85 -8.02
C PHE A 149 26.91 2.88 -7.03
N PRO A 150 26.59 1.56 -7.10
CA PRO A 150 25.53 0.99 -7.90
C PRO A 150 24.16 1.48 -7.45
N GLY A 151 23.27 1.74 -8.42
CA GLY A 151 21.92 2.21 -8.20
C GLY A 151 20.88 1.27 -8.77
N ILE A 152 19.61 1.49 -8.38
CA ILE A 152 18.45 0.80 -8.94
C ILE A 152 17.58 1.86 -9.63
N LEU A 153 17.49 1.78 -10.95
CA LEU A 153 16.58 2.62 -11.74
C LEU A 153 15.19 2.00 -11.70
N LYS A 154 14.19 2.78 -11.28
CA LYS A 154 12.79 2.34 -11.16
C LYS A 154 11.89 3.30 -11.92
N THR A 155 10.91 2.79 -12.68
CA THR A 155 9.89 3.65 -13.31
C THR A 155 9.05 4.34 -12.24
N ALA A 156 8.66 5.60 -12.48
CA ALA A 156 7.89 6.41 -11.53
C ALA A 156 6.48 5.86 -11.30
N ARG A 157 5.91 5.17 -12.28
CA ARG A 157 4.56 4.59 -12.23
C ARG A 157 4.55 3.17 -12.79
N MET A 158 3.54 2.39 -12.46
CA MET A 158 3.26 1.06 -13.01
C MET A 158 4.36 0.01 -12.76
N GLY A 159 5.25 0.24 -11.79
CA GLY A 159 6.21 -0.77 -11.31
C GLY A 159 5.60 -1.63 -10.22
N TYR A 160 5.66 -2.96 -10.34
CA TYR A 160 5.19 -3.93 -9.35
C TYR A 160 5.97 -5.25 -9.45
N ASP A 161 6.10 -5.99 -8.37
CA ASP A 161 6.74 -7.31 -8.32
C ASP A 161 8.08 -7.39 -9.07
N GLY A 162 8.94 -6.38 -8.88
CA GLY A 162 10.26 -6.29 -9.53
C GLY A 162 10.22 -5.89 -11.02
N LYS A 163 9.04 -5.65 -11.61
CA LYS A 163 8.92 -5.12 -12.96
C LYS A 163 9.16 -3.61 -12.98
N GLY A 164 9.72 -3.10 -14.08
CA GLY A 164 10.01 -1.67 -14.21
C GLY A 164 11.20 -1.23 -13.35
N GLN A 165 12.11 -2.13 -12.99
CA GLN A 165 13.36 -1.79 -12.29
C GLN A 165 14.56 -2.54 -12.83
N VAL A 166 15.74 -1.93 -12.72
CA VAL A 166 17.02 -2.51 -13.16
C VAL A 166 18.17 -1.94 -12.33
N THR A 167 19.14 -2.79 -11.97
CA THR A 167 20.36 -2.34 -11.34
C THR A 167 21.32 -1.79 -12.39
N VAL A 168 21.94 -0.65 -12.10
CA VAL A 168 22.90 0.04 -12.95
C VAL A 168 24.17 0.37 -12.14
N HIS A 169 25.34 0.23 -12.76
CA HIS A 169 26.63 0.44 -12.10
C HIS A 169 27.36 1.69 -12.61
N THR A 170 26.97 2.20 -13.77
CA THR A 170 27.60 3.36 -14.40
C THR A 170 26.56 4.27 -15.03
N ARG A 171 26.95 5.51 -15.40
CA ARG A 171 26.08 6.43 -16.13
C ARG A 171 25.69 5.91 -17.51
N GLU A 172 26.59 5.17 -18.16
CA GLU A 172 26.34 4.55 -19.47
C GLU A 172 25.25 3.48 -19.36
N GLU A 173 25.33 2.61 -18.34
CA GLU A 173 24.30 1.61 -18.04
C GLU A 173 22.96 2.29 -17.68
N LEU A 174 23.00 3.39 -16.91
CA LEU A 174 21.82 4.18 -16.58
C LEU A 174 21.14 4.73 -17.82
N SER A 175 21.90 5.34 -18.73
CA SER A 175 21.38 5.85 -20.01
C SER A 175 20.71 4.76 -20.83
N GLN A 176 21.39 3.60 -20.99
CA GLN A 176 20.84 2.45 -21.73
C GLN A 176 19.58 1.87 -21.07
N ALA A 177 19.55 1.83 -19.75
CA ALA A 177 18.41 1.34 -18.99
C ALA A 177 17.20 2.27 -19.15
N TRP A 178 17.43 3.58 -19.08
CA TRP A 178 16.38 4.58 -19.25
C TRP A 178 15.80 4.57 -20.68
N GLU A 179 16.65 4.37 -21.71
CA GLU A 179 16.18 4.15 -23.07
C GLU A 179 15.28 2.92 -23.21
N LYS A 180 15.64 1.79 -22.56
CA LYS A 180 14.81 0.58 -22.53
C LYS A 180 13.46 0.80 -21.84
N PHE A 181 13.39 1.73 -20.92
CA PHE A 181 12.14 2.16 -20.30
C PHE A 181 11.41 3.25 -21.12
N ASN A 182 11.75 3.43 -22.41
CA ASN A 182 11.16 4.42 -23.30
C ASN A 182 11.25 5.86 -22.76
N ARG A 183 12.29 6.16 -22.00
CA ARG A 183 12.57 7.48 -21.42
C ARG A 183 11.41 8.03 -20.57
N VAL A 184 10.61 7.17 -19.97
CA VAL A 184 9.61 7.61 -19.00
C VAL A 184 10.31 8.15 -17.74
N ILE A 185 9.60 8.95 -16.96
CA ILE A 185 10.11 9.44 -15.67
C ILE A 185 10.49 8.26 -14.79
N CYS A 186 11.71 8.28 -14.26
CA CYS A 186 12.26 7.26 -13.40
C CYS A 186 12.84 7.87 -12.11
N VAL A 187 13.05 7.04 -11.12
CA VAL A 187 13.84 7.36 -9.93
C VAL A 187 15.03 6.42 -9.87
N LEU A 188 16.24 6.97 -9.82
CA LEU A 188 17.46 6.23 -9.51
C LEU A 188 17.63 6.26 -8.00
N GLU A 189 17.57 5.12 -7.37
CA GLU A 189 17.82 4.95 -5.93
C GLU A 189 19.18 4.29 -5.70
N LYS A 190 19.95 4.79 -4.71
CA LYS A 190 21.18 4.11 -4.29
C LYS A 190 20.86 2.69 -3.86
N ARG A 191 21.60 1.72 -4.39
CA ARG A 191 21.52 0.33 -3.91
C ARG A 191 22.14 0.25 -2.52
N MET A 192 21.27 -0.02 -1.52
CA MET A 192 21.69 -0.09 -0.13
C MET A 192 22.28 -1.47 0.22
N ASP A 193 23.18 -1.51 1.20
CA ASP A 193 23.72 -2.76 1.74
C ASP A 193 22.73 -3.35 2.76
N LEU A 194 21.73 -4.05 2.18
CA LEU A 194 20.60 -4.61 2.88
C LEU A 194 21.03 -5.79 3.75
N ASP A 195 20.53 -5.82 4.99
CA ASP A 195 20.58 -6.99 5.88
C ASP A 195 19.29 -7.79 5.73
N PHE A 196 18.14 -7.17 6.03
CA PHE A 196 16.82 -7.78 5.83
C PHE A 196 15.74 -6.72 5.59
N GLU A 197 14.57 -7.19 5.17
CA GLU A 197 13.40 -6.35 4.89
C GLU A 197 12.32 -6.55 5.94
N VAL A 198 11.66 -5.45 6.33
CA VAL A 198 10.52 -5.51 7.24
C VAL A 198 9.37 -4.65 6.73
N SER A 199 8.16 -4.96 7.19
CA SER A 199 6.99 -4.14 6.93
C SER A 199 6.24 -3.83 8.22
N ALA A 200 5.72 -2.60 8.30
CA ALA A 200 4.83 -2.15 9.35
C ALA A 200 3.44 -1.88 8.77
N LEU A 201 2.45 -2.65 9.22
CA LEU A 201 1.05 -2.36 8.94
C LEU A 201 0.53 -1.43 10.02
N VAL A 202 -0.06 -0.32 9.58
CA VAL A 202 -0.73 0.65 10.44
C VAL A 202 -2.13 0.92 9.92
N VAL A 203 -3.03 1.29 10.82
CA VAL A 203 -4.40 1.62 10.48
C VAL A 203 -4.78 2.91 11.17
N ARG A 204 -5.38 3.85 10.44
CA ARG A 204 -5.97 5.05 11.01
C ARG A 204 -7.48 5.03 10.78
N GLY A 205 -8.22 5.25 11.85
CA GLY A 205 -9.66 5.43 11.83
C GLY A 205 -10.05 6.86 11.46
N HIS A 206 -11.33 7.07 11.23
CA HIS A 206 -11.91 8.39 10.97
C HIS A 206 -11.82 9.36 12.19
N ASP A 207 -11.61 8.80 13.39
CA ASP A 207 -11.48 9.51 14.68
C ASP A 207 -10.05 9.80 15.07
N ASP A 208 -9.11 9.70 14.12
CA ASP A 208 -7.66 9.85 14.28
C ASP A 208 -6.98 8.79 15.15
N GLN A 209 -7.71 7.78 15.65
CA GLN A 209 -7.07 6.64 16.28
C GLN A 209 -6.13 5.94 15.30
N VAL A 210 -4.90 5.68 15.74
CA VAL A 210 -3.93 4.91 14.95
C VAL A 210 -3.48 3.70 15.72
N VAL A 211 -3.64 2.52 15.12
CA VAL A 211 -3.14 1.25 15.63
C VAL A 211 -2.08 0.68 14.70
N ALA A 212 -1.17 -0.14 15.23
CA ALA A 212 -0.13 -0.80 14.46
C ALA A 212 -0.13 -2.30 14.78
N TYR A 213 0.12 -3.11 13.78
CA TYR A 213 0.43 -4.52 13.95
C TYR A 213 1.90 -4.72 14.36
N PRO A 214 2.27 -5.86 14.95
CA PRO A 214 3.67 -6.20 15.14
C PRO A 214 4.43 -6.16 13.81
N VAL A 215 5.68 -5.69 13.86
CA VAL A 215 6.53 -5.60 12.66
C VAL A 215 6.78 -6.99 12.11
N ALA A 216 6.65 -7.12 10.79
CA ALA A 216 6.83 -8.36 10.06
C ALA A 216 8.17 -8.36 9.31
N GLU A 217 8.92 -9.45 9.38
CA GLU A 217 10.14 -9.67 8.59
C GLU A 217 9.82 -10.42 7.31
N ASN A 218 10.29 -9.92 6.19
CA ASN A 218 9.93 -10.38 4.87
C ASN A 218 11.12 -10.95 4.11
N ILE A 219 10.91 -12.06 3.44
CA ILE A 219 11.86 -12.65 2.51
C ILE A 219 11.25 -12.63 1.12
N HIS A 220 11.91 -11.94 0.19
CA HIS A 220 11.52 -11.93 -1.22
C HIS A 220 12.37 -12.91 -2.03
N LYS A 221 11.75 -13.55 -3.04
CA LYS A 221 12.43 -14.36 -4.05
C LYS A 221 12.05 -13.85 -5.44
N SER A 222 13.05 -13.47 -6.22
CA SER A 222 12.84 -12.88 -7.55
C SER A 222 11.87 -11.67 -7.55
N GLY A 223 11.96 -10.82 -6.52
CA GLY A 223 11.12 -9.62 -6.36
C GLY A 223 9.70 -9.87 -5.86
N ILE A 224 9.35 -11.11 -5.51
CA ILE A 224 8.02 -11.46 -5.01
C ILE A 224 8.13 -11.92 -3.56
N LEU A 225 7.23 -11.44 -2.70
CA LEU A 225 7.17 -11.86 -1.30
C LEU A 225 6.98 -13.37 -1.21
N HIS A 226 7.90 -14.05 -0.52
CA HIS A 226 7.88 -15.50 -0.34
C HIS A 226 7.46 -15.88 1.06
N THR A 227 8.05 -15.26 2.09
CA THR A 227 7.81 -15.59 3.49
C THR A 227 7.70 -14.33 4.32
N THR A 228 6.76 -14.32 5.26
CA THR A 228 6.63 -13.29 6.29
C THR A 228 6.65 -13.95 7.66
N THR A 229 7.55 -13.50 8.54
CA THR A 229 7.68 -13.99 9.93
C THR A 229 7.27 -12.90 10.90
N VAL A 230 6.40 -13.23 11.87
CA VAL A 230 5.85 -12.27 12.84
C VAL A 230 5.85 -12.89 14.26
N PRO A 231 6.36 -12.17 15.26
CA PRO A 231 7.10 -10.91 15.19
C PRO A 231 8.40 -11.03 14.40
N ALA A 232 8.91 -9.94 13.84
CA ALA A 232 10.18 -9.92 13.12
C ALA A 232 11.33 -10.42 14.04
N PRO A 233 12.00 -11.53 13.70
CA PRO A 233 12.98 -12.14 14.61
C PRO A 233 14.32 -11.41 14.67
N SER A 234 14.66 -10.65 13.63
CA SER A 234 16.00 -10.03 13.48
C SER A 234 16.08 -8.59 13.97
N ILE A 235 14.93 -7.94 14.32
CA ILE A 235 14.94 -6.57 14.81
C ILE A 235 15.04 -6.50 16.34
N SER A 236 15.75 -5.47 16.83
CA SER A 236 15.72 -5.10 18.24
C SER A 236 14.44 -4.34 18.60
N SER A 237 14.04 -4.35 19.87
CA SER A 237 12.88 -3.59 20.34
C SER A 237 13.00 -2.08 20.07
N ALA A 238 14.23 -1.53 20.04
CA ALA A 238 14.48 -0.14 19.70
C ALA A 238 14.19 0.14 18.21
N GLN A 239 14.60 -0.75 17.33
CA GLN A 239 14.31 -0.67 15.88
C GLN A 239 12.82 -0.85 15.61
N GLU A 240 12.17 -1.82 16.26
CA GLU A 240 10.72 -2.04 16.15
C GLU A 240 9.95 -0.78 16.52
N LYS A 241 10.25 -0.18 17.68
CA LYS A 241 9.63 1.07 18.12
C LYS A 241 9.83 2.18 17.09
N LYS A 242 11.05 2.35 16.57
CA LYS A 242 11.36 3.37 15.57
C LYS A 242 10.56 3.16 14.27
N ILE A 243 10.46 1.93 13.79
CA ILE A 243 9.70 1.56 12.58
C ILE A 243 8.20 1.85 12.77
N VAL A 244 7.63 1.43 13.90
CA VAL A 244 6.20 1.64 14.21
C VAL A 244 5.87 3.12 14.30
N GLU A 245 6.69 3.92 15.00
CA GLU A 245 6.45 5.36 15.12
C GLU A 245 6.62 6.08 13.77
N ALA A 246 7.58 5.67 12.94
CA ALA A 246 7.71 6.20 11.58
C ALA A 246 6.46 5.89 10.73
N ALA A 247 5.97 4.66 10.74
CA ALA A 247 4.77 4.29 10.00
C ALA A 247 3.52 5.05 10.49
N LYS A 248 3.39 5.26 11.81
CA LYS A 248 2.32 6.08 12.40
C LYS A 248 2.41 7.56 12.01
N ALA A 249 3.62 8.12 11.93
CA ALA A 249 3.82 9.48 11.44
C ALA A 249 3.45 9.60 9.96
N ILE A 250 3.87 8.65 9.13
CA ILE A 250 3.57 8.60 7.71
C ILE A 250 2.06 8.58 7.45
N ILE A 251 1.30 7.67 8.10
CA ILE A 251 -0.15 7.57 7.86
C ILE A 251 -0.90 8.85 8.27
N ARG A 252 -0.48 9.52 9.36
CA ARG A 252 -1.05 10.80 9.77
C ARG A 252 -0.75 11.92 8.78
N ARG A 253 0.49 12.00 8.27
CA ARG A 253 0.91 13.02 7.32
C ARG A 253 0.31 12.86 5.93
N LEU A 254 -0.03 11.64 5.55
CA LEU A 254 -0.80 11.36 4.35
C LEU A 254 -2.29 11.70 4.50
N ASP A 255 -2.74 12.05 5.70
CA ASP A 255 -4.16 12.14 6.05
C ASP A 255 -4.97 10.92 5.58
N TYR A 256 -4.34 9.76 5.72
CA TYR A 256 -4.84 8.50 5.20
C TYR A 256 -5.77 7.83 6.22
N VAL A 257 -6.97 7.45 5.82
CA VAL A 257 -7.90 6.63 6.62
C VAL A 257 -7.97 5.24 6.02
N GLY A 258 -7.76 4.22 6.84
CA GLY A 258 -7.70 2.83 6.39
C GLY A 258 -6.38 2.14 6.74
N VAL A 259 -6.14 0.99 6.14
CA VAL A 259 -4.93 0.19 6.29
C VAL A 259 -3.85 0.69 5.33
N LEU A 260 -2.67 0.94 5.87
CA LEU A 260 -1.46 1.32 5.13
C LEU A 260 -0.32 0.38 5.52
N CYS A 261 0.46 -0.03 4.56
CA CYS A 261 1.72 -0.71 4.80
C CYS A 261 2.90 0.17 4.41
N VAL A 262 3.90 0.24 5.27
CA VAL A 262 5.20 0.86 4.94
C VAL A 262 6.26 -0.22 4.96
N GLU A 263 6.99 -0.36 3.88
CA GLU A 263 8.13 -1.27 3.78
C GLU A 263 9.43 -0.55 4.12
N PHE A 264 10.27 -1.21 4.90
CA PHE A 264 11.56 -0.69 5.34
C PHE A 264 12.68 -1.68 5.05
N PHE A 265 13.84 -1.13 4.71
CA PHE A 265 15.10 -1.83 4.67
C PHE A 265 15.86 -1.63 5.97
N VAL A 266 16.28 -2.71 6.61
CA VAL A 266 17.26 -2.67 7.69
C VAL A 266 18.62 -2.96 7.06
N LEU A 267 19.55 -2.04 7.23
CA LEU A 267 20.87 -2.10 6.63
C LEU A 267 21.86 -2.84 7.55
N LYS A 268 22.95 -3.39 7.01
CA LYS A 268 24.01 -4.00 7.81
C LYS A 268 24.68 -3.04 8.79
N SER A 269 24.56 -1.72 8.56
CA SER A 269 24.98 -0.70 9.54
C SER A 269 24.06 -0.62 10.74
N GLY A 270 22.84 -1.23 10.69
CA GLY A 270 21.78 -1.09 11.66
C GLY A 270 20.84 0.09 11.38
N ASP A 271 21.12 0.90 10.37
CA ASP A 271 20.25 1.99 9.94
C ASP A 271 18.98 1.44 9.27
N ILE A 272 17.92 2.26 9.29
CA ILE A 272 16.62 1.91 8.71
C ILE A 272 16.27 2.94 7.65
N VAL A 273 15.81 2.46 6.50
CA VAL A 273 15.43 3.26 5.34
C VAL A 273 14.01 2.90 4.92
N ALA A 274 13.15 3.89 4.65
CA ALA A 274 11.82 3.66 4.10
C ALA A 274 11.94 3.34 2.61
N ASN A 275 11.41 2.17 2.21
CA ASN A 275 11.42 1.71 0.83
C ASN A 275 10.21 2.22 0.06
N GLU A 276 9.01 1.78 0.43
CA GLU A 276 7.78 2.18 -0.27
C GLU A 276 6.56 2.17 0.65
N ILE A 277 5.48 2.80 0.18
CA ILE A 277 4.19 2.89 0.85
C ILE A 277 3.16 2.16 -0.01
N ALA A 278 2.47 1.17 0.58
CA ALA A 278 1.32 0.53 -0.04
C ALA A 278 0.03 1.07 0.60
N PRO A 279 -0.80 1.84 -0.14
CA PRO A 279 -2.00 2.50 0.37
C PRO A 279 -3.21 1.55 0.37
N ARG A 280 -3.06 0.39 0.99
CA ARG A 280 -4.04 -0.71 1.00
C ARG A 280 -3.64 -1.83 1.98
N PRO A 281 -4.54 -2.78 2.27
CA PRO A 281 -4.13 -4.06 2.83
C PRO A 281 -2.99 -4.67 2.02
N HIS A 282 -2.01 -5.27 2.70
CA HIS A 282 -0.77 -5.70 2.09
C HIS A 282 -0.58 -7.22 2.14
N ASN A 283 0.17 -7.77 1.19
CA ASN A 283 0.47 -9.19 1.13
C ASN A 283 1.18 -9.67 2.42
N SER A 284 2.16 -8.91 2.92
CA SER A 284 2.83 -9.23 4.19
C SER A 284 1.89 -9.19 5.41
N GLY A 285 0.69 -8.63 5.29
CA GLY A 285 -0.33 -8.56 6.32
C GLY A 285 -1.35 -9.72 6.30
N HIS A 286 -1.26 -10.66 5.38
CA HIS A 286 -2.24 -11.75 5.30
C HIS A 286 -2.24 -12.66 6.53
N TYR A 287 -1.12 -12.74 7.25
CA TYR A 287 -1.05 -13.48 8.52
C TYR A 287 -2.07 -13.00 9.54
N THR A 288 -2.47 -11.72 9.47
CA THR A 288 -3.42 -11.13 10.43
C THR A 288 -4.77 -11.82 10.45
N GLN A 289 -5.16 -12.50 9.37
CA GLN A 289 -6.43 -13.22 9.29
C GLN A 289 -6.53 -14.38 10.29
N ASN A 290 -5.41 -15.02 10.62
CA ASN A 290 -5.37 -16.20 11.46
C ASN A 290 -4.55 -16.02 12.75
N ALA A 291 -3.69 -14.99 12.80
CA ALA A 291 -2.74 -14.82 13.88
C ALA A 291 -2.97 -13.55 14.72
N CYS A 292 -3.89 -12.68 14.32
CA CYS A 292 -4.25 -11.49 15.10
C CYS A 292 -5.73 -11.52 15.51
N VAL A 293 -6.06 -10.74 16.55
CA VAL A 293 -7.45 -10.60 17.03
C VAL A 293 -8.34 -10.01 15.95
N THR A 294 -7.84 -8.98 15.21
CA THR A 294 -8.55 -8.34 14.11
C THR A 294 -7.67 -8.40 12.86
N SER A 295 -8.20 -8.86 11.74
CA SER A 295 -7.45 -8.90 10.48
C SER A 295 -7.29 -7.51 9.85
N GLN A 296 -6.29 -7.33 8.99
CA GLN A 296 -6.13 -6.10 8.22
C GLN A 296 -7.37 -5.79 7.35
N PHE A 297 -8.07 -6.79 6.86
CA PHE A 297 -9.27 -6.60 6.06
C PHE A 297 -10.46 -6.13 6.90
N GLU A 298 -10.64 -6.70 8.08
CA GLU A 298 -11.63 -6.24 9.06
C GLU A 298 -11.32 -4.80 9.51
N GLN A 299 -10.05 -4.46 9.73
CA GLN A 299 -9.66 -3.08 10.05
C GLN A 299 -10.00 -2.11 8.91
N GLN A 300 -9.81 -2.50 7.66
CA GLN A 300 -10.21 -1.68 6.51
C GLN A 300 -11.73 -1.45 6.50
N VAL A 301 -12.52 -2.49 6.76
CA VAL A 301 -13.99 -2.35 6.91
C VAL A 301 -14.34 -1.40 8.05
N ARG A 302 -13.69 -1.54 9.22
CA ARG A 302 -13.91 -0.68 10.39
C ARG A 302 -13.62 0.79 10.09
N ALA A 303 -12.50 1.08 9.43
CA ALA A 303 -12.13 2.43 9.03
C ALA A 303 -13.15 3.03 8.04
N MET A 304 -13.57 2.27 7.03
CA MET A 304 -14.60 2.69 6.06
C MET A 304 -15.96 2.89 6.71
N ALA A 305 -16.35 1.99 7.60
CA ALA A 305 -17.64 2.05 8.28
C ALA A 305 -17.67 3.07 9.44
N ARG A 306 -16.57 3.76 9.71
CA ARG A 306 -16.45 4.75 10.79
C ARG A 306 -16.81 4.19 12.17
N ILE A 307 -16.41 2.94 12.41
CA ILE A 307 -16.54 2.28 13.71
C ILE A 307 -15.16 2.12 14.37
N PRO A 308 -15.11 1.96 15.71
CA PRO A 308 -13.82 1.86 16.41
C PRO A 308 -12.92 0.76 15.84
N LEU A 309 -11.61 1.05 15.73
CA LEU A 309 -10.64 0.06 15.29
C LEU A 309 -10.56 -1.12 16.27
N GLY A 310 -10.31 -2.31 15.75
CA GLY A 310 -10.14 -3.53 16.54
C GLY A 310 -8.71 -3.67 17.09
N SER A 311 -8.52 -4.64 17.99
CA SER A 311 -7.20 -4.97 18.53
C SER A 311 -6.30 -5.58 17.45
N THR A 312 -5.06 -5.10 17.37
CA THR A 312 -4.01 -5.64 16.50
C THR A 312 -3.14 -6.70 17.20
N GLU A 313 -3.55 -7.14 18.38
CA GLU A 313 -2.81 -8.08 19.20
C GLU A 313 -2.56 -9.39 18.43
N LEU A 314 -1.31 -9.84 18.50
CA LEU A 314 -0.87 -11.10 17.92
C LEU A 314 -1.25 -12.23 18.88
N VAL A 315 -2.07 -13.17 18.44
CA VAL A 315 -2.51 -14.33 19.24
C VAL A 315 -1.39 -15.35 19.37
N GLN A 316 -0.60 -15.51 18.32
CA GLN A 316 0.54 -16.42 18.28
C GLN A 316 1.58 -16.01 17.25
N SER A 317 2.85 -16.27 17.53
CA SER A 317 3.92 -16.10 16.53
C SER A 317 3.65 -17.00 15.32
N THR A 318 3.90 -16.46 14.12
CA THR A 318 3.49 -17.14 12.90
C THR A 318 4.47 -16.90 11.75
N ILE A 319 4.48 -17.83 10.82
CA ILE A 319 5.15 -17.70 9.53
C ILE A 319 4.09 -17.86 8.44
N MET A 320 3.96 -16.85 7.59
CA MET A 320 3.14 -16.91 6.39
C MET A 320 4.00 -17.30 5.20
N LEU A 321 3.54 -18.26 4.42
CA LEU A 321 4.11 -18.62 3.12
C LEU A 321 3.20 -18.12 2.02
N ASN A 322 3.75 -17.28 1.14
CA ASN A 322 3.06 -16.83 -0.05
C ASN A 322 3.24 -17.85 -1.18
N LYS A 323 2.19 -18.61 -1.46
CA LYS A 323 2.23 -19.64 -2.50
C LYS A 323 1.90 -19.02 -3.84
N ILE A 324 2.90 -18.90 -4.72
CA ILE A 324 2.76 -18.37 -6.07
C ILE A 324 2.64 -19.54 -7.05
N GLY A 325 1.63 -19.48 -7.94
CA GLY A 325 1.39 -20.46 -8.97
C GLY A 325 0.07 -21.23 -8.81
N ARG A 326 -0.30 -21.96 -9.86
CA ARG A 326 -1.49 -22.83 -9.81
C ARG A 326 -1.24 -23.94 -8.79
N ALA A 327 -2.15 -24.09 -7.83
CA ALA A 327 -2.16 -25.29 -7.02
C ALA A 327 -2.45 -26.48 -7.94
N HIS A 328 -1.46 -27.34 -8.17
CA HIS A 328 -1.77 -28.69 -8.61
C HIS A 328 -2.42 -29.39 -7.40
N VAL A 329 -3.71 -29.61 -7.53
CA VAL A 329 -4.49 -30.45 -6.64
C VAL A 329 -4.18 -31.90 -7.01
#